data_72d0d276538456b0bb4cabee588dd290
#
_entry.id   72d0d276538456b0bb4cabee588dd290
#
_cell.length_a   1.000
_cell.length_b   1.000
_cell.length_c   1.000
_cell.angle_alpha   90.00
_cell.angle_beta   90.00
_cell.angle_gamma   90.00
#
_symmetry.space_group_name_H-M   'P 1'
#
loop_
_entity.id
_entity.type
_entity.pdbx_description
1 polymer ?
#
loop_
_entity_poly.entity_id
_entity_poly.type
_entity_poly.pdbx_seq_one_letter_code
_entity_poly.pdbx_strand_id
1 'polypeptide(L)' 'FMKFSEKVHLVRTKLGYSQERLAQELHVSFATVNRWENEKSLPREMAVILFTQFCEENNIVFYDQEEEKDYAANK' A
#
# COMPACT_ATOMS: atom_id res chain seq x y z
N PHE A 1 2.62 -11.49 7.10
CA PHE A 1 3.22 -10.15 7.03
C PHE A 1 3.33 -9.70 5.56
N MET A 2 2.64 -8.63 5.21
CA MET A 2 2.66 -8.12 3.83
C MET A 2 3.72 -7.05 3.66
N LYS A 3 4.50 -7.18 2.60
CA LYS A 3 5.45 -6.15 2.24
C LYS A 3 4.72 -4.96 1.63
N PHE A 4 5.34 -3.80 1.69
CA PHE A 4 4.73 -2.61 1.09
C PHE A 4 4.49 -2.81 -0.41
N SER A 5 5.43 -3.46 -1.10
CA SER A 5 5.27 -3.76 -2.52
C SER A 5 4.00 -4.56 -2.79
N GLU A 6 3.72 -5.52 -1.92
CA GLU A 6 2.53 -6.35 -2.04
C GLU A 6 1.27 -5.55 -1.78
N LYS A 7 1.33 -4.65 -0.82
CA LYS A 7 0.18 -3.80 -0.50
C LYS A 7 -0.17 -2.88 -1.67
N VAL A 8 0.85 -2.30 -2.29
CA VAL A 8 0.64 -1.44 -3.44
C VAL A 8 -0.01 -2.21 -4.58
N HIS A 9 0.52 -3.40 -4.86
CA HIS A 9 -0.02 -4.23 -5.91
C HIS A 9 -1.46 -4.64 -5.63
N LEU A 10 -1.75 -4.99 -4.39
CA LEU A 10 -3.10 -5.39 -3.99
C LEU A 10 -4.09 -4.25 -4.18
N VAL A 11 -3.72 -3.04 -3.77
CA VAL A 11 -4.58 -1.88 -3.93
C VAL A 11 -4.89 -1.64 -5.40
N ARG A 12 -3.86 -1.68 -6.25
CA ARG A 12 -4.06 -1.49 -7.67
C ARG A 12 -5.01 -2.53 -8.25
N THR A 13 -4.78 -3.78 -7.88
CA THR A 13 -5.59 -4.88 -8.39
C THR A 13 -7.04 -4.73 -7.96
N LYS A 14 -7.25 -4.41 -6.70
CA LYS A 14 -8.61 -4.26 -6.19
C LYS A 14 -9.37 -3.13 -6.87
N LEU A 15 -8.68 -2.05 -7.19
CA LEU A 15 -9.32 -0.89 -7.80
C LEU A 15 -9.26 -0.91 -9.31
N GLY A 16 -8.54 -1.86 -9.89
CA GLY A 16 -8.37 -1.92 -11.33
C GLY A 16 -7.52 -0.78 -11.86
N TYR A 17 -6.58 -0.31 -11.07
CA TYR A 17 -5.74 0.84 -11.44
C TYR A 17 -4.43 0.39 -12.07
N SER A 18 -3.97 1.20 -13.03
CA SER A 18 -2.59 1.08 -13.53
C SER A 18 -1.67 1.73 -12.50
N GLN A 19 -0.36 1.50 -12.68
CA GLN A 19 0.61 2.18 -11.84
C GLN A 19 0.52 3.70 -12.00
N GLU A 20 0.27 4.14 -13.23
CA GLU A 20 0.12 5.57 -13.51
C GLU A 20 -1.08 6.15 -12.78
N ARG A 21 -2.19 5.43 -12.78
CA ARG A 21 -3.39 5.91 -12.13
C ARG A 21 -3.18 6.02 -10.62
N LEU A 22 -2.56 5.01 -10.02
CA LEU A 22 -2.31 5.05 -8.59
C LEU A 22 -1.36 6.18 -8.25
N ALA A 23 -0.33 6.40 -9.09
CA ALA A 23 0.61 7.49 -8.87
C ALA A 23 -0.11 8.83 -8.85
N GLN A 24 -1.04 9.02 -9.78
CA GLN A 24 -1.83 10.25 -9.83
C GLN A 24 -2.63 10.44 -8.54
N GLU A 25 -3.27 9.37 -8.08
CA GLU A 25 -4.10 9.45 -6.88
C GLU A 25 -3.29 9.74 -5.64
N LEU A 26 -2.05 9.26 -5.60
CA LEU A 26 -1.18 9.47 -4.44
C LEU A 26 -0.28 10.69 -4.58
N HIS A 27 -0.38 11.39 -5.70
CA HIS A 27 0.43 12.59 -5.98
C HIS A 27 1.93 12.28 -5.98
N VAL A 28 2.30 11.14 -6.55
CA VAL A 28 3.69 10.76 -6.74
C VAL A 28 3.91 10.43 -8.21
N SER A 29 5.16 10.21 -8.59
CA SER A 29 5.46 9.88 -9.99
C SER A 29 5.21 8.40 -10.26
N PHE A 30 4.98 8.09 -11.53
CA PHE A 30 4.87 6.70 -11.97
C PHE A 30 6.12 5.91 -11.56
N ALA A 31 7.29 6.51 -11.74
CA ALA A 31 8.54 5.84 -11.40
C ALA A 31 8.59 5.46 -9.93
N THR A 32 8.01 6.29 -9.07
CA THR A 32 7.97 6.01 -7.65
C THR A 32 7.15 4.76 -7.35
N VAL A 33 5.94 4.69 -7.91
CA VAL A 33 5.08 3.51 -7.71
C VAL A 33 5.76 2.27 -8.28
N ASN A 34 6.34 2.40 -9.45
CA ASN A 34 7.04 1.29 -10.09
C ASN A 34 8.17 0.76 -9.21
N ARG A 35 8.96 1.67 -8.63
CA ARG A 35 10.06 1.26 -7.76
C ARG A 35 9.55 0.59 -6.49
N TRP A 36 8.44 1.07 -5.93
CA TRP A 36 7.84 0.44 -4.75
C TRP A 36 7.45 -1.01 -5.06
N GLU A 37 6.77 -1.23 -6.17
CA GLU A 37 6.30 -2.57 -6.51
C GLU A 37 7.43 -3.52 -6.86
N ASN A 38 8.53 -3.00 -7.37
CA ASN A 38 9.69 -3.81 -7.70
C ASN A 38 10.70 -3.88 -6.57
N GLU A 39 10.34 -3.37 -5.41
CA GLU A 39 11.17 -3.41 -4.21
C GLU A 39 12.53 -2.74 -4.40
N LYS A 40 12.55 -1.73 -5.26
CA LYS A 40 13.76 -0.93 -5.50
C LYS A 40 13.90 0.20 -4.50
N SER A 41 12.82 0.58 -3.86
CA SER A 41 12.85 1.61 -2.83
C SER A 41 11.67 1.42 -1.87
N LEU A 42 11.83 1.92 -0.66
CA LEU A 42 10.77 1.93 0.33
C LEU A 42 10.14 3.33 0.37
N PRO A 43 8.88 3.43 0.78
CA PRO A 43 8.22 4.73 0.84
C PRO A 43 8.77 5.56 1.98
N ARG A 44 8.80 6.87 1.78
CA ARG A 44 9.11 7.79 2.85
C ARG A 44 7.87 7.97 3.70
N GLU A 45 8.09 8.54 4.88
CA GLU A 45 7.01 8.68 5.86
C GLU A 45 5.77 9.35 5.29
N MET A 46 5.95 10.45 4.57
CA MET A 46 4.81 11.16 3.98
C MET A 46 4.05 10.28 2.99
N ALA A 47 4.78 9.50 2.22
CA ALA A 47 4.15 8.60 1.25
C ALA A 47 3.34 7.51 1.95
N VAL A 48 3.84 7.02 3.08
CA VAL A 48 3.11 6.02 3.86
C VAL A 48 1.81 6.61 4.37
N ILE A 49 1.86 7.84 4.86
CA ILE A 49 0.66 8.53 5.35
C ILE A 49 -0.37 8.67 4.24
N LEU A 50 0.07 9.14 3.07
CA LEU A 50 -0.84 9.34 1.94
C LEU A 50 -1.42 8.01 1.47
N PHE A 51 -0.60 6.99 1.43
CA PHE A 51 -1.06 5.67 1.02
C PHE A 51 -2.08 5.12 2.01
N THR A 52 -1.82 5.28 3.31
CA THR A 52 -2.74 4.81 4.34
C THR A 52 -4.08 5.53 4.25
N GLN A 53 -4.04 6.85 4.07
CA GLN A 53 -5.27 7.64 3.92
C GLN A 53 -6.05 7.20 2.68
N PHE A 54 -5.34 6.98 1.59
CA PHE A 54 -5.98 6.55 0.35
C PHE A 54 -6.68 5.20 0.55
N CYS A 55 -6.02 4.28 1.23
CA CYS A 55 -6.62 2.97 1.49
C CYS A 55 -7.86 3.11 2.36
N GLU A 56 -7.81 3.95 3.38
CA GLU A 56 -8.96 4.16 4.25
C GLU A 56 -10.13 4.75 3.48
N GLU A 57 -9.85 5.71 2.62
CA GLU A 57 -10.90 6.35 1.82
C GLU A 57 -11.56 5.39 0.85
N ASN A 58 -10.82 4.37 0.44
CA ASN A 58 -11.33 3.38 -0.50
C ASN A 58 -11.76 2.09 0.19
N ASN A 59 -11.82 2.10 1.51
CA ASN A 59 -12.25 0.95 2.31
C ASN A 59 -11.43 -0.29 2.05
N ILE A 60 -10.12 -0.11 1.89
CA ILE A 60 -9.20 -1.21 1.68
C ILE A 60 -8.51 -1.53 3.00
N VAL A 61 -8.66 -2.77 3.44
CA VAL A 61 -8.07 -3.25 4.68
C VAL A 61 -7.14 -4.40 4.35
N PHE A 62 -5.97 -4.39 4.97
CA PHE A 62 -5.00 -5.45 4.78
C PHE A 62 -5.08 -6.40 5.96
N TYR A 63 -5.25 -7.70 5.67
CA TYR A 63 -5.28 -8.71 6.68
C TYR A 63 -3.92 -9.38 6.73
N ASP A 64 -3.23 -9.15 7.82
CA ASP A 64 -1.84 -9.54 8.01
C ASP A 64 -1.80 -10.55 9.14
N GLN A 65 -1.22 -11.72 8.88
CA GLN A 65 -1.18 -12.77 9.87
C GLN A 65 -0.47 -12.36 11.14
N GLU A 66 0.58 -11.58 10.97
CA GLU A 66 1.34 -11.09 12.11
C GLU A 66 0.50 -10.18 12.98
N GLU A 67 -0.25 -9.31 12.32
CA GLU A 67 -1.16 -8.39 12.99
C GLU A 67 -2.25 -9.16 13.74
N GLU A 68 -2.82 -10.15 13.09
CA GLU A 68 -3.83 -10.98 13.71
C GLU A 68 -3.30 -11.71 14.92
N LYS A 69 -2.08 -12.19 14.82
CA LYS A 69 -1.42 -12.88 15.90
C LYS A 69 -1.25 -11.99 17.12
N ASP A 70 -0.77 -10.78 16.86
CA ASP A 70 -0.57 -9.81 17.94
C ASP A 70 -1.88 -9.48 18.62
N TYR A 71 -2.89 -9.28 17.82
CA TYR A 71 -4.20 -8.97 18.32
C TYR A 71 -4.72 -10.11 19.21
N ALA A 72 -4.59 -11.34 18.74
CA ALA A 72 -5.03 -12.50 19.49
C ALA A 72 -4.26 -12.66 20.78
N ALA A 73 -2.97 -12.34 20.76
CA ALA A 73 -2.13 -12.45 21.93
C ALA A 73 -2.53 -11.47 23.01
N ASN A 74 -3.13 -10.37 22.63
CA ASN A 74 -3.53 -9.33 23.57
C ASN A 74 -4.87 -9.60 24.21
N LYS A 75 -5.49 -10.67 23.82
CA LYS A 75 -6.76 -11.06 24.42
C LYS A 75 -6.56 -12.03 25.55
#